data_fa3fec9586ea55b651d3f7a69b5b3d60
#
_entry.id   fa3fec9586ea55b651d3f7a69b5b3d60
#
_cell.length_a   1.000
_cell.length_b   1.000
_cell.length_c   1.000
_cell.angle_alpha   90.00
_cell.angle_beta   90.00
_cell.angle_gamma   90.00
#
_symmetry.space_group_name_H-M   'P 1'
#
loop_
_entity.id
_entity.type
_entity.pdbx_description
1 polymer ?
#
loop_
_entity_poly.entity_id
_entity_poly.type
_entity_poly.pdbx_seq_one_letter_code
_entity_poly.pdbx_strand_id
1 'polypeptide(L)'
;MKKNKSLVKGARWLILSHGFNMDGRAASQTITDKIPYLLEAGIEPTVFSAITGIKDLRFPHKQFLAWGPAAFRFDFRHWISNQYGRGWFYKISTGLVSLLLTPFIAIEKFFLGYSSQWSWAMPAFIHGLKLIRSKKVDLVFSTGGAWSAHLAGLWLKKYTGAQWIVEVHDPLVIRSSPNDQGFQKPKNRDAKFRQYLEKQITQYADQVWWFTDGALHYATVRNPNLNTPNNAHGFMVLPGAEPPGGLRSAESHVYSEKLNLCHFGSLAKDRSLSTILNALVPLFSKYPESRELVRVHAYGAPLDSLTTEAIKNFGFSEVLVAHGRLEKDLETGKSGRERVVEKMQAADVLILLHGRDEWCAEYIPSKFYEYLWTGRPIWGITHRNPQLDGMLRERDAYLSQEGDSKGISDALEKIWLDWRERKLAEPKWLPIGVDQAVHKILAEIEWKPEDIN
;
A
#
# COMPACT_ATOMS: atom_id res chain seq x y z
N MET A 1 -6.79 8.81 30.15
CA MET A 1 -7.54 8.77 28.88
C MET A 1 -8.64 9.84 28.69
N LYS A 2 -9.14 10.55 29.68
CA LYS A 2 -10.20 11.58 29.51
C LYS A 2 -9.71 12.97 29.04
N LYS A 3 -8.42 13.31 29.19
CA LYS A 3 -7.86 14.62 28.85
C LYS A 3 -7.71 14.91 27.34
N ASN A 4 -7.54 13.88 26.48
CA ASN A 4 -7.27 14.10 25.05
C ASN A 4 -8.52 14.26 24.17
N LYS A 5 -9.70 13.77 24.59
CA LYS A 5 -10.91 13.85 23.73
C LYS A 5 -11.42 15.28 23.48
N SER A 6 -11.21 16.22 24.40
CA SER A 6 -11.64 17.61 24.22
C SER A 6 -10.71 18.44 23.33
N LEU A 7 -9.43 18.05 23.21
CA LEU A 7 -8.41 18.74 22.42
C LEU A 7 -8.44 18.40 20.93
N VAL A 8 -9.04 17.26 20.56
CA VAL A 8 -9.11 16.78 19.18
C VAL A 8 -10.25 17.46 18.39
N LYS A 9 -11.37 17.77 19.08
CA LYS A 9 -12.56 18.32 18.43
C LYS A 9 -12.33 19.77 17.97
N GLY A 10 -12.49 20.01 16.67
CA GLY A 10 -12.26 21.31 16.04
C GLY A 10 -10.81 21.55 15.60
N ALA A 11 -9.92 20.56 15.77
CA ALA A 11 -8.54 20.68 15.32
C ALA A 11 -8.46 20.72 13.78
N ARG A 12 -7.79 21.71 13.23
CA ARG A 12 -7.68 21.97 11.79
C ARG A 12 -6.42 21.33 11.22
N TRP A 13 -6.59 20.25 10.48
CA TRP A 13 -5.48 19.53 9.88
C TRP A 13 -5.27 19.90 8.42
N LEU A 14 -4.04 20.28 8.06
CA LEU A 14 -3.62 20.33 6.67
C LEU A 14 -3.05 18.98 6.27
N ILE A 15 -3.82 18.23 5.50
CA ILE A 15 -3.43 16.91 5.00
C ILE A 15 -2.77 17.07 3.63
N LEU A 16 -1.51 16.67 3.53
CA LEU A 16 -0.73 16.67 2.30
C LEU A 16 -0.64 15.25 1.76
N SER A 17 -1.28 14.98 0.63
CA SER A 17 -1.22 13.68 -0.05
C SER A 17 -1.29 13.87 -1.56
N HIS A 18 -0.18 13.63 -2.26
CA HIS A 18 -0.16 13.76 -3.74
C HIS A 18 -1.24 12.89 -4.39
N GLY A 19 -1.31 11.61 -4.02
CA GLY A 19 -2.32 10.68 -4.50
C GLY A 19 -3.48 10.52 -3.50
N PHE A 20 -4.51 11.32 -3.63
CA PHE A 20 -5.72 11.26 -2.81
C PHE A 20 -6.94 10.94 -3.69
N ASN A 21 -7.86 10.09 -3.23
CA ASN A 21 -9.03 9.62 -3.99
C ASN A 21 -8.68 9.07 -5.40
N MET A 22 -7.55 8.37 -5.51
CA MET A 22 -7.15 7.68 -6.74
C MET A 22 -7.65 6.25 -6.71
N ASP A 23 -8.50 5.87 -7.66
CA ASP A 23 -8.98 4.50 -7.77
C ASP A 23 -7.86 3.48 -8.05
N GLY A 24 -7.93 2.33 -7.39
CA GLY A 24 -7.00 1.22 -7.57
C GLY A 24 -5.57 1.49 -7.10
N ARG A 25 -5.36 2.44 -6.19
CA ARG A 25 -4.07 2.76 -5.56
C ARG A 25 -4.15 2.60 -4.05
N ALA A 26 -3.52 1.55 -3.51
CA ALA A 26 -3.52 1.27 -2.07
C ALA A 26 -3.06 2.47 -1.22
N ALA A 27 -1.96 3.12 -1.59
CA ALA A 27 -1.45 4.28 -0.87
C ALA A 27 -2.41 5.48 -0.85
N SER A 28 -3.22 5.67 -1.90
CA SER A 28 -4.29 6.66 -1.92
C SER A 28 -5.46 6.25 -1.03
N GLN A 29 -5.83 4.98 -1.09
CA GLN A 29 -6.93 4.44 -0.34
C GLN A 29 -6.69 4.51 1.17
N THR A 30 -5.49 4.21 1.62
CA THR A 30 -5.10 4.29 3.03
C THR A 30 -5.43 5.63 3.68
N ILE A 31 -5.24 6.75 2.98
CA ILE A 31 -5.63 8.07 3.53
C ILE A 31 -7.11 8.36 3.31
N THR A 32 -7.66 8.00 2.16
CA THR A 32 -9.08 8.24 1.85
C THR A 32 -9.98 7.55 2.85
N ASP A 33 -9.65 6.31 3.22
CA ASP A 33 -10.42 5.50 4.17
C ASP A 33 -10.33 6.04 5.63
N LYS A 34 -9.28 6.80 5.98
CA LYS A 34 -9.17 7.46 7.30
C LYS A 34 -10.06 8.69 7.45
N ILE A 35 -10.41 9.36 6.35
CA ILE A 35 -11.14 10.63 6.40
C ILE A 35 -12.45 10.55 7.16
N PRO A 36 -13.34 9.56 6.94
CA PRO A 36 -14.59 9.45 7.70
C PRO A 36 -14.38 9.44 9.21
N TYR A 37 -13.40 8.67 9.69
CA TYR A 37 -13.08 8.54 11.12
C TYR A 37 -12.43 9.81 11.69
N LEU A 38 -11.63 10.53 10.91
CA LEU A 38 -11.09 11.83 11.31
C LEU A 38 -12.22 12.87 11.47
N LEU A 39 -13.18 12.91 10.52
CA LEU A 39 -14.35 13.77 10.60
C LEU A 39 -15.24 13.43 11.80
N GLU A 40 -15.49 12.14 12.06
CA GLU A 40 -16.23 11.65 13.22
C GLU A 40 -15.57 12.03 14.54
N ALA A 41 -14.25 12.00 14.58
CA ALA A 41 -13.49 12.48 15.74
C ALA A 41 -13.53 14.00 15.92
N GLY A 42 -14.13 14.75 14.98
CA GLY A 42 -14.25 16.20 15.01
C GLY A 42 -13.05 16.96 14.46
N ILE A 43 -12.17 16.29 13.69
CA ILE A 43 -11.10 16.96 12.95
C ILE A 43 -11.69 17.72 11.77
N GLU A 44 -11.18 18.93 11.52
CA GLU A 44 -11.52 19.76 10.36
C GLU A 44 -10.40 19.69 9.32
N PRO A 45 -10.45 18.71 8.36
CA PRO A 45 -9.38 18.54 7.40
C PRO A 45 -9.46 19.57 6.28
N THR A 46 -8.31 20.09 5.88
CA THR A 46 -8.08 20.71 4.57
C THR A 46 -7.11 19.81 3.81
N VAL A 47 -7.54 19.22 2.69
CA VAL A 47 -6.72 18.29 1.93
C VAL A 47 -6.09 18.99 0.73
N PHE A 48 -4.78 18.79 0.56
CA PHE A 48 -4.04 19.16 -0.66
C PHE A 48 -3.62 17.89 -1.39
N SER A 49 -4.00 17.78 -2.67
CA SER A 49 -3.61 16.67 -3.53
C SER A 49 -3.21 17.14 -4.93
N ALA A 50 -2.69 16.22 -5.73
CA ALA A 50 -2.61 16.43 -7.17
C ALA A 50 -3.98 16.22 -7.82
N ILE A 51 -4.09 16.56 -9.11
CA ILE A 51 -5.30 16.38 -9.91
C ILE A 51 -5.54 14.91 -10.31
N THR A 52 -4.84 13.98 -9.71
CA THR A 52 -4.83 12.55 -10.07
C THR A 52 -6.06 11.78 -9.60
N GLY A 53 -6.73 12.26 -8.56
CA GLY A 53 -7.93 11.65 -8.00
C GLY A 53 -9.16 12.53 -8.12
N ILE A 54 -10.29 12.02 -7.66
CA ILE A 54 -11.57 12.74 -7.66
C ILE A 54 -11.58 13.74 -6.48
N LYS A 55 -12.07 14.97 -6.76
CA LYS A 55 -12.21 15.99 -5.72
C LYS A 55 -13.28 15.58 -4.71
N ASP A 56 -12.95 15.62 -3.43
CA ASP A 56 -13.90 15.44 -2.34
C ASP A 56 -14.58 16.76 -2.02
N LEU A 57 -15.90 16.74 -1.83
CA LEU A 57 -16.71 17.93 -1.55
C LEU A 57 -17.15 18.03 -0.09
N ARG A 58 -16.83 17.04 0.76
CA ARG A 58 -17.24 17.00 2.17
C ARG A 58 -16.44 17.99 3.04
N PHE A 59 -15.27 18.42 2.56
CA PHE A 59 -14.34 19.32 3.24
C PHE A 59 -13.55 20.15 2.23
N PRO A 60 -12.81 21.18 2.66
CA PRO A 60 -11.92 21.95 1.78
C PRO A 60 -10.86 21.05 1.14
N HIS A 61 -10.99 20.73 -0.15
CA HIS A 61 -10.05 19.94 -0.93
C HIS A 61 -9.53 20.76 -2.09
N LYS A 62 -8.23 21.03 -2.11
CA LYS A 62 -7.53 21.75 -3.19
C LYS A 62 -6.62 20.82 -3.95
N GLN A 63 -6.74 20.85 -5.26
CA GLN A 63 -5.92 20.05 -6.16
C GLN A 63 -4.96 20.95 -6.92
N PHE A 64 -3.70 20.55 -6.99
CA PHE A 64 -2.64 21.30 -7.66
C PHE A 64 -1.99 20.48 -8.75
N LEU A 65 -1.66 21.15 -9.86
CA LEU A 65 -0.76 20.61 -10.88
C LEU A 65 0.67 20.67 -10.37
N ALA A 66 1.42 19.62 -10.62
CA ALA A 66 2.87 19.64 -10.42
C ALA A 66 3.56 20.54 -11.45
N TRP A 67 4.64 21.24 -11.05
CA TRP A 67 5.34 22.19 -11.89
C TRP A 67 6.42 21.56 -12.79
N GLY A 68 6.98 20.42 -12.38
CA GLY A 68 8.00 19.74 -13.17
C GLY A 68 7.39 18.81 -14.23
N PRO A 69 8.07 18.63 -15.37
CA PRO A 69 7.54 17.92 -16.53
C PRO A 69 7.24 16.44 -16.25
N ALA A 70 8.05 15.76 -15.43
CA ALA A 70 7.81 14.36 -15.11
C ALA A 70 6.56 14.16 -14.26
N ALA A 71 6.38 14.99 -13.24
CA ALA A 71 5.22 14.96 -12.36
C ALA A 71 3.96 15.41 -13.12
N PHE A 72 4.05 16.47 -13.92
CA PHE A 72 2.96 16.92 -14.77
C PHE A 72 2.47 15.80 -15.72
N ARG A 73 3.39 15.09 -16.41
CA ARG A 73 3.04 13.95 -17.26
C ARG A 73 2.29 12.87 -16.50
N PHE A 74 2.71 12.55 -15.26
CA PHE A 74 2.04 11.57 -14.42
C PHE A 74 0.63 12.05 -14.05
N ASP A 75 0.49 13.27 -13.56
CA ASP A 75 -0.79 13.86 -13.13
C ASP A 75 -1.77 13.95 -14.30
N PHE A 76 -1.31 14.44 -15.46
CA PHE A 76 -2.11 14.57 -16.67
C PHE A 76 -2.68 13.23 -17.15
N ARG A 77 -1.87 12.15 -17.14
CA ARG A 77 -2.34 10.81 -17.53
C ARG A 77 -3.48 10.32 -16.64
N HIS A 78 -3.40 10.55 -15.34
CA HIS A 78 -4.46 10.17 -14.43
C HIS A 78 -5.69 11.06 -14.57
N TRP A 79 -5.49 12.36 -14.71
CA TRP A 79 -6.58 13.30 -14.93
C TRP A 79 -7.38 12.97 -16.19
N ILE A 80 -6.72 12.78 -17.35
CA ILE A 80 -7.39 12.38 -18.59
C ILE A 80 -8.12 11.04 -18.44
N SER A 81 -7.50 10.06 -17.77
CA SER A 81 -8.13 8.75 -17.51
C SER A 81 -9.41 8.88 -16.68
N ASN A 82 -9.42 9.78 -15.71
CA ASN A 82 -10.61 10.00 -14.86
C ASN A 82 -11.73 10.74 -15.60
N GLN A 83 -11.40 11.67 -16.49
CA GLN A 83 -12.40 12.48 -17.23
C GLN A 83 -13.01 11.75 -18.43
N TYR A 84 -12.18 11.02 -19.18
CA TYR A 84 -12.54 10.49 -20.50
C TYR A 84 -12.37 8.96 -20.61
N GLY A 85 -11.98 8.29 -19.51
CA GLY A 85 -11.64 6.87 -19.57
C GLY A 85 -10.36 6.59 -20.35
N ARG A 86 -10.06 5.30 -20.57
CA ARG A 86 -8.82 4.85 -21.26
C ARG A 86 -9.01 4.53 -22.75
N GLY A 87 -9.93 5.22 -23.42
CA GLY A 87 -10.20 5.06 -24.85
C GLY A 87 -9.11 5.60 -25.77
N TRP A 88 -9.44 5.77 -27.07
CA TRP A 88 -8.53 6.28 -28.08
C TRP A 88 -8.04 7.72 -27.79
N PHE A 89 -8.93 8.56 -27.27
CA PHE A 89 -8.61 9.95 -26.89
C PHE A 89 -7.52 10.00 -25.81
N TYR A 90 -7.62 9.13 -24.78
CA TYR A 90 -6.59 8.97 -23.77
C TYR A 90 -5.24 8.57 -24.40
N LYS A 91 -5.23 7.61 -25.31
CA LYS A 91 -3.98 7.13 -25.96
C LYS A 91 -3.30 8.24 -26.75
N ILE A 92 -4.07 8.99 -27.55
CA ILE A 92 -3.53 10.08 -28.38
C ILE A 92 -3.04 11.23 -27.49
N SER A 93 -3.87 11.76 -26.58
CA SER A 93 -3.52 12.92 -25.75
C SER A 93 -2.33 12.63 -24.85
N THR A 94 -2.30 11.46 -24.18
CA THR A 94 -1.18 11.08 -23.31
C THR A 94 0.08 10.76 -24.10
N GLY A 95 -0.04 10.22 -25.31
CA GLY A 95 1.07 9.98 -26.25
C GLY A 95 1.71 11.30 -26.68
N LEU A 96 0.91 12.26 -27.14
CA LEU A 96 1.36 13.58 -27.59
C LEU A 96 2.05 14.35 -26.45
N VAL A 97 1.40 14.43 -25.27
CA VAL A 97 1.98 15.09 -24.10
C VAL A 97 3.28 14.40 -23.65
N SER A 98 3.33 13.06 -23.68
CA SER A 98 4.55 12.33 -23.36
C SER A 98 5.68 12.64 -24.33
N LEU A 99 5.40 12.70 -25.63
CA LEU A 99 6.39 13.04 -26.67
C LEU A 99 6.95 14.46 -26.44
N LEU A 100 6.07 15.44 -26.24
CA LEU A 100 6.46 16.84 -26.02
C LEU A 100 7.27 17.01 -24.73
N LEU A 101 6.94 16.29 -23.66
CA LEU A 101 7.60 16.43 -22.35
C LEU A 101 8.89 15.58 -22.24
N THR A 102 9.10 14.59 -23.10
CA THR A 102 10.27 13.69 -22.99
C THR A 102 11.61 14.43 -22.91
N PRO A 103 11.93 15.44 -23.76
CA PRO A 103 13.21 16.15 -23.64
C PRO A 103 13.34 16.91 -22.33
N PHE A 104 12.27 17.54 -21.85
CA PHE A 104 12.26 18.27 -20.57
C PHE A 104 12.41 17.33 -19.38
N ILE A 105 11.82 16.13 -19.44
CA ILE A 105 11.99 15.08 -18.42
C ILE A 105 13.43 14.58 -18.42
N ALA A 106 14.06 14.43 -19.59
CA ALA A 106 15.46 14.05 -19.69
C ALA A 106 16.37 15.11 -19.05
N ILE A 107 16.12 16.39 -19.28
CA ILE A 107 16.82 17.51 -18.67
C ILE A 107 16.60 17.49 -17.14
N GLU A 108 15.35 17.36 -16.69
CA GLU A 108 15.02 17.26 -15.24
C GLU A 108 15.80 16.12 -14.60
N LYS A 109 15.78 14.93 -15.22
CA LYS A 109 16.51 13.76 -14.74
C LYS A 109 18.03 13.95 -14.73
N PHE A 110 18.57 14.62 -15.74
CA PHE A 110 20.00 14.92 -15.82
C PHE A 110 20.47 15.82 -14.68
N PHE A 111 19.75 16.90 -14.37
CA PHE A 111 20.11 17.82 -13.31
C PHE A 111 19.81 17.29 -11.91
N LEU A 112 18.64 16.70 -11.71
CA LEU A 112 18.21 16.24 -10.39
C LEU A 112 18.66 14.80 -10.10
N GLY A 113 18.87 13.98 -11.14
CA GLY A 113 19.18 12.55 -11.01
C GLY A 113 17.96 11.67 -10.73
N TYR A 114 16.77 12.26 -10.68
CA TYR A 114 15.49 11.58 -10.53
C TYR A 114 14.41 12.31 -11.32
N SER A 115 13.34 11.57 -11.64
CA SER A 115 12.14 12.12 -12.28
C SER A 115 10.93 11.53 -11.55
N SER A 116 10.41 12.23 -10.58
CA SER A 116 9.27 11.81 -9.78
C SER A 116 8.32 12.97 -9.56
N GLN A 117 7.32 12.78 -8.74
CA GLN A 117 6.32 13.81 -8.41
C GLN A 117 6.84 14.93 -7.49
N TRP A 118 8.18 15.07 -7.31
CA TRP A 118 8.80 16.01 -6.38
C TRP A 118 8.28 17.45 -6.51
N SER A 119 8.07 17.91 -7.74
CA SER A 119 7.70 19.30 -8.03
C SER A 119 6.29 19.68 -7.56
N TRP A 120 5.44 18.68 -7.25
CA TRP A 120 4.16 18.94 -6.59
C TRP A 120 4.34 19.55 -5.19
N ALA A 121 5.46 19.29 -4.53
CA ALA A 121 5.76 19.88 -3.24
C ALA A 121 5.77 21.44 -3.29
N MET A 122 6.10 22.04 -4.44
CA MET A 122 6.17 23.50 -4.57
C MET A 122 4.80 24.20 -4.40
N PRO A 123 3.77 23.90 -5.21
CA PRO A 123 2.45 24.51 -5.00
C PRO A 123 1.85 24.12 -3.64
N ALA A 124 2.03 22.88 -3.17
CA ALA A 124 1.58 22.47 -1.85
C ALA A 124 2.20 23.30 -0.74
N PHE A 125 3.51 23.56 -0.79
CA PHE A 125 4.22 24.41 0.17
C PHE A 125 3.69 25.84 0.13
N ILE A 126 3.59 26.49 -1.04
CA ILE A 126 3.19 27.90 -1.15
C ILE A 126 1.77 28.11 -0.60
N HIS A 127 0.83 27.22 -0.95
CA HIS A 127 -0.54 27.34 -0.46
C HIS A 127 -0.67 26.95 1.01
N GLY A 128 0.09 25.96 1.48
CA GLY A 128 0.16 25.58 2.89
C GLY A 128 0.73 26.72 3.75
N LEU A 129 1.77 27.37 3.29
CA LEU A 129 2.37 28.53 3.97
C LEU A 129 1.33 29.66 4.16
N LYS A 130 0.50 29.92 3.14
CA LYS A 130 -0.58 30.93 3.25
C LYS A 130 -1.61 30.54 4.30
N LEU A 131 -2.01 29.26 4.36
CA LEU A 131 -2.99 28.76 5.35
C LEU A 131 -2.43 28.82 6.77
N ILE A 132 -1.18 28.40 6.99
CA ILE A 132 -0.55 28.42 8.32
C ILE A 132 -0.40 29.86 8.81
N ARG A 133 0.08 30.78 7.95
CA ARG A 133 0.21 32.21 8.30
C ARG A 133 -1.12 32.87 8.61
N SER A 134 -2.22 32.38 8.06
CA SER A 134 -3.58 32.84 8.41
C SER A 134 -4.15 32.20 9.67
N LYS A 135 -3.36 31.44 10.42
CA LYS A 135 -3.75 30.67 11.62
C LYS A 135 -4.95 29.72 11.38
N LYS A 136 -5.02 29.11 10.21
CA LYS A 136 -6.09 28.17 9.82
C LYS A 136 -5.64 26.71 9.86
N VAL A 137 -4.51 26.40 10.46
CA VAL A 137 -3.92 25.08 10.54
C VAL A 137 -3.29 24.90 11.91
N ASP A 138 -3.67 23.87 12.60
CA ASP A 138 -3.12 23.50 13.90
C ASP A 138 -2.08 22.37 13.74
N LEU A 139 -2.24 21.52 12.69
CA LEU A 139 -1.35 20.41 12.42
C LEU A 139 -1.20 20.16 10.90
N VAL A 140 0.04 19.93 10.47
CA VAL A 140 0.36 19.45 9.12
C VAL A 140 0.54 17.93 9.17
N PHE A 141 -0.26 17.20 8.38
CA PHE A 141 -0.16 15.77 8.23
C PHE A 141 0.25 15.41 6.81
N SER A 142 1.45 14.87 6.62
CA SER A 142 1.92 14.41 5.31
C SER A 142 1.89 12.89 5.21
N THR A 143 1.24 12.38 4.17
CA THR A 143 0.95 10.95 4.00
C THR A 143 0.94 10.53 2.53
N GLY A 144 1.02 9.24 2.27
CA GLY A 144 0.92 8.64 0.94
C GLY A 144 2.25 8.09 0.41
N GLY A 145 2.17 7.38 -0.72
CA GLY A 145 3.33 6.75 -1.34
C GLY A 145 4.26 7.71 -2.09
N ALA A 146 3.85 8.98 -2.28
CA ALA A 146 4.68 9.99 -2.96
C ALA A 146 5.41 10.86 -1.95
N TRP A 147 6.72 10.75 -1.89
CA TRP A 147 7.56 11.52 -0.97
C TRP A 147 7.51 13.05 -1.15
N SER A 148 6.90 13.55 -2.23
CA SER A 148 6.65 14.98 -2.43
C SER A 148 5.74 15.60 -1.36
N ALA A 149 4.82 14.82 -0.79
CA ALA A 149 3.99 15.25 0.34
C ALA A 149 4.85 15.51 1.59
N HIS A 150 5.80 14.61 1.87
CA HIS A 150 6.72 14.76 2.99
C HIS A 150 7.70 15.92 2.77
N LEU A 151 8.14 16.14 1.52
CA LEU A 151 8.99 17.29 1.18
C LEU A 151 8.28 18.61 1.42
N ALA A 152 7.00 18.73 1.04
CA ALA A 152 6.19 19.90 1.32
C ALA A 152 6.01 20.12 2.84
N GLY A 153 5.71 19.06 3.58
CA GLY A 153 5.61 19.08 5.04
C GLY A 153 6.90 19.52 5.72
N LEU A 154 8.04 19.00 5.28
CA LEU A 154 9.37 19.41 5.74
C LEU A 154 9.62 20.92 5.55
N TRP A 155 9.30 21.44 4.36
CA TRP A 155 9.46 22.88 4.12
C TRP A 155 8.52 23.71 4.98
N LEU A 156 7.24 23.31 5.11
CA LEU A 156 6.30 24.00 6.01
C LEU A 156 6.82 24.01 7.45
N LYS A 157 7.26 22.86 7.97
CA LYS A 157 7.85 22.75 9.31
C LYS A 157 9.04 23.68 9.49
N LYS A 158 10.00 23.68 8.56
CA LYS A 158 11.21 24.51 8.66
C LYS A 158 10.92 26.02 8.59
N TYR A 159 9.93 26.43 7.79
CA TYR A 159 9.61 27.85 7.61
C TYR A 159 8.61 28.42 8.61
N THR A 160 7.82 27.59 9.27
CA THR A 160 6.73 28.07 10.15
C THR A 160 6.80 27.53 11.56
N GLY A 161 7.56 26.47 11.81
CA GLY A 161 7.54 25.77 13.10
C GLY A 161 6.28 24.94 13.36
N ALA A 162 5.30 24.92 12.44
CA ALA A 162 4.03 24.21 12.60
C ALA A 162 4.23 22.76 13.06
N GLN A 163 3.31 22.23 13.86
CA GLN A 163 3.32 20.82 14.22
C GLN A 163 3.20 19.97 12.96
N TRP A 164 4.13 19.01 12.79
CA TRP A 164 4.20 18.19 11.59
C TRP A 164 4.29 16.71 11.92
N ILE A 165 3.33 15.95 11.42
CA ILE A 165 3.25 14.50 11.53
C ILE A 165 3.42 13.88 10.15
N VAL A 166 4.18 12.79 10.11
CA VAL A 166 4.51 12.06 8.88
C VAL A 166 4.01 10.64 8.98
N GLU A 167 3.28 10.17 7.98
CA GLU A 167 2.90 8.77 7.81
C GLU A 167 3.67 8.18 6.63
N VAL A 168 4.60 7.28 6.90
CA VAL A 168 5.44 6.63 5.90
C VAL A 168 4.81 5.30 5.50
N HIS A 169 4.33 5.20 4.26
CA HIS A 169 3.69 3.97 3.74
C HIS A 169 4.71 2.92 3.34
N ASP A 170 5.71 3.34 2.56
CA ASP A 170 6.80 2.47 2.09
C ASP A 170 8.14 3.01 2.59
N PRO A 171 9.12 2.16 2.88
CA PRO A 171 10.44 2.59 3.28
C PRO A 171 11.05 3.57 2.27
N LEU A 172 11.54 4.71 2.74
CA LEU A 172 12.24 5.68 1.89
C LEU A 172 13.62 5.15 1.47
N VAL A 173 14.28 4.42 2.35
CA VAL A 173 15.59 3.79 2.12
C VAL A 173 15.39 2.29 1.91
N ILE A 174 15.70 1.80 0.72
CA ILE A 174 15.57 0.39 0.34
C ILE A 174 16.88 -0.32 0.64
N ARG A 175 16.81 -1.38 1.45
CA ARG A 175 17.95 -2.25 1.74
C ARG A 175 18.22 -3.19 0.55
N SER A 176 19.50 -3.47 0.27
CA SER A 176 19.91 -4.26 -0.88
C SER A 176 20.46 -5.65 -0.52
N SER A 177 20.69 -5.94 0.75
CA SER A 177 21.15 -7.23 1.25
C SER A 177 20.75 -7.45 2.71
N PRO A 178 20.79 -8.71 3.22
CA PRO A 178 20.48 -9.03 4.62
C PRO A 178 21.35 -8.28 5.63
N ASN A 179 22.61 -8.08 5.29
CA ASN A 179 23.59 -7.38 6.12
C ASN A 179 23.57 -5.85 5.92
N ASP A 180 22.75 -5.38 4.99
CA ASP A 180 22.57 -3.95 4.74
C ASP A 180 21.57 -3.39 5.74
N GLN A 181 22.09 -2.72 6.77
CA GLN A 181 21.28 -1.97 7.73
C GLN A 181 20.79 -0.61 7.18
N GLY A 182 20.96 -0.35 5.89
CA GLY A 182 20.63 0.93 5.26
C GLY A 182 21.79 1.95 5.28
N PHE A 183 22.98 1.53 5.64
CA PHE A 183 24.20 2.37 5.66
C PHE A 183 25.00 2.31 4.36
N GLN A 184 24.61 1.49 3.40
CA GLN A 184 25.31 1.43 2.12
C GLN A 184 25.22 2.76 1.39
N LYS A 185 26.32 3.11 0.67
CA LYS A 185 26.33 4.29 -0.18
C LYS A 185 25.18 4.21 -1.19
N PRO A 186 24.35 5.25 -1.27
CA PRO A 186 23.22 5.25 -2.20
C PRO A 186 23.73 5.07 -3.63
N LYS A 187 23.13 4.14 -4.37
CA LYS A 187 23.53 3.75 -5.73
C LYS A 187 23.35 4.87 -6.76
N ASN A 188 22.43 5.81 -6.50
CA ASN A 188 22.11 6.90 -7.41
C ASN A 188 21.61 8.14 -6.64
N ARG A 189 21.38 9.25 -7.36
CA ARG A 189 20.94 10.50 -6.78
C ARG A 189 19.56 10.40 -6.13
N ASP A 190 18.63 9.60 -6.67
CA ASP A 190 17.31 9.37 -6.08
C ASP A 190 17.43 8.70 -4.70
N ALA A 191 18.20 7.62 -4.61
CA ALA A 191 18.47 6.94 -3.34
C ALA A 191 19.12 7.88 -2.31
N LYS A 192 20.09 8.72 -2.76
CA LYS A 192 20.72 9.73 -1.91
C LYS A 192 19.71 10.76 -1.39
N PHE A 193 18.80 11.20 -2.26
CA PHE A 193 17.76 12.15 -1.86
C PHE A 193 16.77 11.52 -0.88
N ARG A 194 16.34 10.28 -1.09
CA ARG A 194 15.44 9.57 -0.17
C ARG A 194 16.08 9.37 1.21
N GLN A 195 17.35 8.99 1.25
CA GLN A 195 18.10 8.88 2.50
C GLN A 195 18.20 10.24 3.21
N TYR A 196 18.50 11.31 2.48
CA TYR A 196 18.46 12.66 3.01
C TYR A 196 17.08 13.02 3.56
N LEU A 197 16.02 12.75 2.81
CA LEU A 197 14.65 13.06 3.23
C LEU A 197 14.25 12.29 4.49
N GLU A 198 14.56 10.99 4.59
CA GLU A 198 14.31 10.20 5.79
C GLU A 198 15.01 10.82 7.01
N LYS A 199 16.29 11.18 6.86
CA LYS A 199 17.04 11.85 7.92
C LYS A 199 16.41 13.19 8.34
N GLN A 200 15.92 13.98 7.37
CA GLN A 200 15.26 15.25 7.69
C GLN A 200 13.90 15.04 8.37
N ILE A 201 13.14 14.01 7.97
CA ILE A 201 11.88 13.65 8.61
C ILE A 201 12.14 13.29 10.07
N THR A 202 13.07 12.38 10.34
CA THR A 202 13.37 11.92 11.71
C THR A 202 13.97 13.01 12.59
N GLN A 203 14.55 14.04 12.01
CA GLN A 203 15.12 15.19 12.72
C GLN A 203 14.10 16.28 13.03
N TYR A 204 13.17 16.58 12.10
CA TYR A 204 12.33 17.77 12.18
C TYR A 204 10.85 17.52 12.39
N ALA A 205 10.32 16.33 12.05
CA ALA A 205 8.93 16.01 12.35
C ALA A 205 8.72 15.95 13.88
N ASP A 206 7.51 16.22 14.32
CA ASP A 206 7.15 16.02 15.72
C ASP A 206 6.89 14.52 15.94
N GLN A 207 6.23 13.86 14.98
CA GLN A 207 5.97 12.41 15.01
C GLN A 207 6.12 11.80 13.62
N VAL A 208 6.56 10.53 13.58
CA VAL A 208 6.62 9.73 12.35
C VAL A 208 5.99 8.38 12.61
N TRP A 209 5.04 8.00 11.76
CA TRP A 209 4.35 6.72 11.84
C TRP A 209 4.76 5.81 10.71
N TRP A 210 5.19 4.61 11.05
CA TRP A 210 5.46 3.53 10.11
C TRP A 210 4.38 2.46 10.20
N PHE A 211 4.14 1.75 9.12
CA PHE A 211 3.11 0.72 9.06
C PHE A 211 3.53 -0.61 9.67
N THR A 212 4.82 -0.80 9.94
CA THR A 212 5.34 -2.07 10.48
C THR A 212 6.43 -1.83 11.52
N ASP A 213 6.58 -2.81 12.42
CA ASP A 213 7.69 -2.82 13.38
C ASP A 213 9.05 -2.89 12.68
N GLY A 214 9.13 -3.65 11.57
CA GLY A 214 10.34 -3.72 10.76
C GLY A 214 10.74 -2.38 10.17
N ALA A 215 9.79 -1.62 9.60
CA ALA A 215 10.06 -0.29 9.06
C ALA A 215 10.53 0.69 10.15
N LEU A 216 9.87 0.70 11.32
CA LEU A 216 10.27 1.50 12.47
C LEU A 216 11.67 1.09 12.97
N HIS A 217 11.91 -0.22 13.12
CA HIS A 217 13.21 -0.75 13.56
C HIS A 217 14.35 -0.28 12.65
N TYR A 218 14.24 -0.50 11.35
CA TYR A 218 15.32 -0.12 10.42
C TYR A 218 15.45 1.39 10.27
N ALA A 219 14.36 2.15 10.36
CA ALA A 219 14.43 3.61 10.40
C ALA A 219 15.19 4.09 11.66
N THR A 220 14.97 3.47 12.83
CA THR A 220 15.70 3.77 14.07
C THR A 220 17.18 3.42 13.96
N VAL A 221 17.52 2.27 13.37
CA VAL A 221 18.92 1.87 13.13
C VAL A 221 19.63 2.89 12.23
N ARG A 222 18.98 3.34 11.15
CA ARG A 222 19.53 4.35 10.23
C ARG A 222 19.63 5.75 10.86
N ASN A 223 18.73 6.05 11.79
CA ASN A 223 18.61 7.37 12.42
C ASN A 223 18.62 7.23 13.96
N PRO A 224 19.81 7.05 14.60
CA PRO A 224 19.91 6.78 16.04
C PRO A 224 19.33 7.89 16.93
N ASN A 225 19.16 9.09 16.39
CA ASN A 225 18.57 10.22 17.11
C ASN A 225 17.03 10.17 17.18
N LEU A 226 16.38 9.26 16.43
CA LEU A 226 14.94 9.08 16.53
C LEU A 226 14.57 8.70 17.98
N ASN A 227 13.47 9.25 18.49
CA ASN A 227 13.00 9.10 19.87
C ASN A 227 13.92 9.75 20.93
N THR A 228 14.88 10.60 20.54
CA THR A 228 15.64 11.41 21.49
C THR A 228 15.05 12.83 21.61
N PRO A 229 15.32 13.59 22.70
CA PRO A 229 14.82 14.94 22.83
C PRO A 229 15.15 15.81 21.62
N ASN A 230 14.22 16.64 21.19
CA ASN A 230 14.29 17.54 20.02
C ASN A 230 14.32 16.84 18.64
N ASN A 231 14.08 15.55 18.58
CA ASN A 231 13.90 14.80 17.33
C ASN A 231 12.52 14.16 17.29
N ALA A 232 12.15 13.58 16.15
CA ALA A 232 10.83 12.99 15.97
C ALA A 232 10.59 11.78 16.89
N HIS A 233 9.36 11.62 17.34
CA HIS A 233 8.90 10.38 17.98
C HIS A 233 8.39 9.39 16.92
N GLY A 234 8.91 8.18 16.96
CA GLY A 234 8.57 7.09 16.02
C GLY A 234 7.54 6.13 16.60
N PHE A 235 6.48 5.86 15.84
CA PHE A 235 5.43 4.90 16.21
C PHE A 235 5.16 3.90 15.09
N MET A 236 4.71 2.71 15.45
CA MET A 236 4.13 1.76 14.51
C MET A 236 2.60 1.88 14.57
N VAL A 237 1.97 2.09 13.40
CA VAL A 237 0.52 2.13 13.24
C VAL A 237 0.13 1.30 12.04
N LEU A 238 -0.49 0.14 12.25
CA LEU A 238 -1.00 -0.68 11.15
C LEU A 238 -2.05 0.12 10.35
N PRO A 239 -1.99 0.14 9.01
CA PRO A 239 -2.91 0.95 8.22
C PRO A 239 -4.35 0.43 8.27
N GLY A 240 -4.54 -0.88 8.43
CA GLY A 240 -5.83 -1.53 8.31
C GLY A 240 -6.42 -1.47 6.90
N ALA A 241 -7.63 -1.96 6.77
CA ALA A 241 -8.48 -1.76 5.60
C ALA A 241 -9.94 -1.65 6.00
N GLU A 242 -10.72 -0.90 5.24
CA GLU A 242 -12.17 -0.91 5.37
C GLU A 242 -12.75 -2.25 4.89
N PRO A 243 -13.88 -2.69 5.46
CA PRO A 243 -14.60 -3.83 4.90
C PRO A 243 -14.91 -3.53 3.44
N PRO A 244 -14.49 -4.41 2.51
CA PRO A 244 -14.72 -4.16 1.10
C PRO A 244 -16.22 -4.05 0.79
N GLY A 245 -16.61 -3.06 0.01
CA GLY A 245 -18.00 -2.94 -0.46
C GLY A 245 -18.42 -4.18 -1.24
N GLY A 246 -19.63 -4.67 -1.01
CA GLY A 246 -20.13 -5.92 -1.60
C GLY A 246 -19.74 -7.19 -0.84
N LEU A 247 -19.09 -7.06 0.32
CA LEU A 247 -18.82 -8.18 1.20
C LEU A 247 -20.16 -8.78 1.66
N ARG A 248 -20.37 -10.07 1.36
CA ARG A 248 -21.49 -10.82 1.92
C ARG A 248 -21.16 -11.21 3.35
N SER A 249 -22.17 -11.35 4.20
CA SER A 249 -21.98 -11.89 5.55
C SER A 249 -21.18 -13.20 5.46
N ALA A 250 -20.36 -13.47 6.47
CA ALA A 250 -19.55 -14.69 6.52
C ALA A 250 -20.48 -15.91 6.55
N GLU A 251 -20.93 -16.31 5.40
CA GLU A 251 -21.57 -17.61 5.20
C GLU A 251 -20.51 -18.69 5.32
N SER A 252 -20.90 -19.86 5.83
CA SER A 252 -20.04 -21.03 5.88
C SER A 252 -19.39 -21.27 4.50
N HIS A 253 -18.13 -21.65 4.48
CA HIS A 253 -17.41 -21.90 3.25
C HIS A 253 -18.13 -22.96 2.41
N VAL A 254 -18.56 -22.59 1.22
CA VAL A 254 -19.11 -23.53 0.24
C VAL A 254 -17.93 -24.06 -0.59
N TYR A 255 -17.60 -25.30 -0.36
CA TYR A 255 -16.55 -25.99 -1.12
C TYR A 255 -16.96 -26.15 -2.59
N SER A 256 -16.13 -25.68 -3.47
CA SER A 256 -16.29 -25.87 -4.91
C SER A 256 -15.87 -27.29 -5.34
N GLU A 257 -16.23 -27.67 -6.56
CA GLU A 257 -15.82 -28.96 -7.15
C GLU A 257 -14.31 -29.08 -7.38
N LYS A 258 -13.63 -27.92 -7.46
CA LYS A 258 -12.18 -27.81 -7.63
C LYS A 258 -11.59 -26.94 -6.52
N LEU A 259 -10.39 -27.28 -6.06
CA LEU A 259 -9.63 -26.44 -5.15
C LEU A 259 -9.15 -25.18 -5.87
N ASN A 260 -9.74 -24.04 -5.54
CA ASN A 260 -9.41 -22.74 -6.13
C ASN A 260 -8.46 -21.95 -5.25
N LEU A 261 -7.20 -21.89 -5.64
CA LEU A 261 -6.14 -21.09 -5.02
C LEU A 261 -6.07 -19.75 -5.73
N CYS A 262 -6.41 -18.65 -5.07
CA CYS A 262 -6.58 -17.36 -5.74
C CYS A 262 -5.57 -16.31 -5.26
N HIS A 263 -4.81 -15.72 -6.18
CA HIS A 263 -3.94 -14.58 -5.93
C HIS A 263 -4.53 -13.30 -6.53
N PHE A 264 -4.49 -12.20 -5.75
CA PHE A 264 -4.94 -10.88 -6.16
C PHE A 264 -3.82 -9.85 -6.02
N GLY A 265 -3.39 -9.28 -7.12
CA GLY A 265 -2.38 -8.23 -7.11
C GLY A 265 -1.44 -8.24 -8.30
N SER A 266 -0.34 -7.51 -8.15
CA SER A 266 0.72 -7.49 -9.15
C SER A 266 1.70 -8.63 -8.90
N LEU A 267 2.18 -9.23 -9.98
CA LEU A 267 3.28 -10.18 -9.99
C LEU A 267 4.54 -9.51 -10.51
N ALA A 268 5.69 -9.98 -10.06
CA ALA A 268 7.02 -9.53 -10.48
C ALA A 268 8.02 -10.68 -10.24
N LYS A 269 9.27 -10.54 -10.70
CA LYS A 269 10.29 -11.59 -10.50
C LYS A 269 10.56 -11.95 -9.04
N ASP A 270 10.45 -10.97 -8.16
CA ASP A 270 10.59 -11.10 -6.71
C ASP A 270 9.32 -11.61 -6.03
N ARG A 271 8.19 -11.61 -6.73
CA ARG A 271 6.88 -12.01 -6.26
C ARG A 271 6.14 -12.77 -7.36
N SER A 272 6.45 -14.06 -7.48
CA SER A 272 6.06 -14.91 -8.60
C SER A 272 5.23 -16.12 -8.13
N LEU A 273 4.23 -16.49 -8.91
CA LEU A 273 3.48 -17.73 -8.71
C LEU A 273 4.30 -18.98 -9.10
N SER A 274 5.46 -18.81 -9.73
CA SER A 274 6.34 -19.94 -10.07
C SER A 274 6.69 -20.81 -8.87
N THR A 275 6.81 -20.23 -7.69
CA THR A 275 7.05 -20.95 -6.43
C THR A 275 5.95 -21.99 -6.15
N ILE A 276 4.69 -21.60 -6.34
CA ILE A 276 3.52 -22.49 -6.15
C ILE A 276 3.44 -23.52 -7.28
N LEU A 277 3.67 -23.11 -8.53
CA LEU A 277 3.67 -24.02 -9.67
C LEU A 277 4.74 -25.10 -9.53
N ASN A 278 5.92 -24.79 -9.01
CA ASN A 278 6.95 -25.76 -8.69
C ASN A 278 6.49 -26.78 -7.62
N ALA A 279 5.75 -26.31 -6.60
CA ALA A 279 5.20 -27.19 -5.55
C ALA A 279 4.04 -28.08 -6.03
N LEU A 280 3.36 -27.72 -7.12
CA LEU A 280 2.33 -28.58 -7.72
C LEU A 280 2.93 -29.85 -8.37
N VAL A 281 4.17 -29.81 -8.83
CA VAL A 281 4.80 -30.96 -9.49
C VAL A 281 4.86 -32.18 -8.57
N PRO A 282 5.44 -32.13 -7.36
CA PRO A 282 5.42 -33.27 -6.43
C PRO A 282 4.02 -33.60 -5.95
N LEU A 283 3.10 -32.63 -5.79
CA LEU A 283 1.73 -32.91 -5.43
C LEU A 283 1.02 -33.77 -6.48
N PHE A 284 1.11 -33.42 -7.76
CA PHE A 284 0.51 -34.15 -8.86
C PHE A 284 1.13 -35.54 -9.08
N SER A 285 2.42 -35.69 -8.73
CA SER A 285 3.08 -37.00 -8.76
C SER A 285 2.58 -37.91 -7.63
N LYS A 286 2.31 -37.35 -6.45
CA LYS A 286 1.83 -38.10 -5.28
C LYS A 286 0.33 -38.36 -5.30
N TYR A 287 -0.46 -37.43 -5.84
CA TYR A 287 -1.92 -37.46 -5.96
C TYR A 287 -2.31 -37.10 -7.39
N PRO A 288 -2.27 -38.05 -8.35
CA PRO A 288 -2.51 -37.77 -9.77
C PRO A 288 -3.86 -37.12 -10.06
N GLU A 289 -4.90 -37.45 -9.30
CA GLU A 289 -6.23 -36.85 -9.40
C GLU A 289 -6.23 -35.33 -9.08
N SER A 290 -5.27 -34.86 -8.30
CA SER A 290 -5.17 -33.45 -7.95
C SER A 290 -4.93 -32.54 -9.17
N ARG A 291 -4.35 -33.08 -10.26
CA ARG A 291 -4.11 -32.31 -11.49
C ARG A 291 -5.42 -31.81 -12.12
N GLU A 292 -6.49 -32.60 -12.06
CA GLU A 292 -7.81 -32.23 -12.58
C GLU A 292 -8.58 -31.32 -11.62
N LEU A 293 -8.25 -31.35 -10.33
CA LEU A 293 -9.04 -30.75 -9.29
C LEU A 293 -8.41 -29.43 -8.73
N VAL A 294 -7.13 -29.18 -8.91
CA VAL A 294 -6.49 -27.94 -8.44
C VAL A 294 -6.49 -26.88 -9.54
N ARG A 295 -6.87 -25.66 -9.20
CA ARG A 295 -6.77 -24.47 -10.06
C ARG A 295 -6.12 -23.32 -9.32
N VAL A 296 -5.18 -22.66 -9.98
CA VAL A 296 -4.54 -21.42 -9.50
C VAL A 296 -5.08 -20.27 -10.32
N HIS A 297 -5.67 -19.30 -9.67
CA HIS A 297 -6.25 -18.11 -10.32
C HIS A 297 -5.42 -16.87 -10.02
N ALA A 298 -4.99 -16.16 -11.07
CA ALA A 298 -4.26 -14.91 -10.96
C ALA A 298 -5.14 -13.74 -11.41
N TYR A 299 -5.45 -12.82 -10.50
CA TYR A 299 -6.21 -11.60 -10.75
C TYR A 299 -5.33 -10.36 -10.57
N GLY A 300 -5.28 -9.48 -11.57
CA GLY A 300 -4.57 -8.21 -11.50
C GLY A 300 -3.67 -7.97 -12.70
N ALA A 301 -2.37 -7.79 -12.47
CA ALA A 301 -1.39 -7.54 -13.52
C ALA A 301 -1.16 -8.79 -14.41
N PRO A 302 -0.59 -8.62 -15.60
CA PRO A 302 -0.10 -9.74 -16.40
C PRO A 302 0.86 -10.63 -15.61
N LEU A 303 0.94 -11.90 -15.99
CA LEU A 303 1.87 -12.85 -15.40
C LEU A 303 3.32 -12.40 -15.58
N ASP A 304 4.13 -12.62 -14.56
CA ASP A 304 5.57 -12.39 -14.64
C ASP A 304 6.28 -13.46 -15.48
N SER A 305 7.54 -13.21 -15.84
CA SER A 305 8.29 -14.10 -16.72
C SER A 305 8.56 -15.48 -16.12
N LEU A 306 8.78 -15.57 -14.79
CA LEU A 306 9.05 -16.86 -14.12
C LEU A 306 7.79 -17.72 -14.05
N THR A 307 6.63 -17.11 -13.77
CA THR A 307 5.34 -17.79 -13.82
C THR A 307 5.05 -18.31 -15.23
N THR A 308 5.27 -17.47 -16.26
CA THR A 308 5.05 -17.85 -17.66
C THR A 308 5.96 -19.00 -18.09
N GLU A 309 7.22 -18.98 -17.68
CA GLU A 309 8.17 -20.06 -17.93
C GLU A 309 7.79 -21.37 -17.24
N ALA A 310 7.37 -21.30 -15.96
CA ALA A 310 6.90 -22.47 -15.22
C ALA A 310 5.67 -23.11 -15.86
N ILE A 311 4.69 -22.32 -16.32
CA ILE A 311 3.53 -22.84 -17.05
C ILE A 311 3.96 -23.64 -18.28
N LYS A 312 4.90 -23.10 -19.06
CA LYS A 312 5.40 -23.76 -20.27
C LYS A 312 6.15 -25.04 -19.96
N ASN A 313 7.05 -24.99 -18.97
CA ASN A 313 7.92 -26.13 -18.62
C ASN A 313 7.13 -27.31 -18.05
N PHE A 314 6.07 -27.08 -17.28
CA PHE A 314 5.27 -28.11 -16.65
C PHE A 314 3.96 -28.44 -17.37
N GLY A 315 3.63 -27.73 -18.46
CA GLY A 315 2.35 -27.92 -19.17
C GLY A 315 1.13 -27.55 -18.30
N PHE A 316 1.21 -26.44 -17.56
CA PHE A 316 0.18 -26.01 -16.60
C PHE A 316 -0.78 -24.94 -17.15
N SER A 317 -0.97 -24.89 -18.46
CA SER A 317 -1.90 -23.94 -19.11
C SER A 317 -3.35 -24.07 -18.64
N GLU A 318 -3.78 -25.27 -18.25
CA GLU A 318 -5.13 -25.52 -17.70
C GLU A 318 -5.19 -25.40 -16.17
N VAL A 319 -4.03 -25.48 -15.50
CA VAL A 319 -3.93 -25.40 -14.04
C VAL A 319 -3.94 -23.96 -13.57
N LEU A 320 -3.21 -23.05 -14.27
CA LEU A 320 -3.17 -21.63 -13.94
C LEU A 320 -4.02 -20.82 -14.92
N VAL A 321 -4.99 -20.09 -14.37
CA VAL A 321 -5.91 -19.22 -15.12
C VAL A 321 -5.60 -17.77 -14.80
N ALA A 322 -5.13 -17.02 -15.81
CA ALA A 322 -4.86 -15.59 -15.69
C ALA A 322 -6.10 -14.79 -16.11
N HIS A 323 -6.72 -14.10 -15.16
CA HIS A 323 -7.94 -13.30 -15.39
C HIS A 323 -7.65 -11.84 -15.76
N GLY A 324 -6.41 -11.38 -15.56
CA GLY A 324 -6.10 -9.96 -15.71
C GLY A 324 -6.79 -9.09 -14.67
N ARG A 325 -6.83 -7.79 -14.94
CA ARG A 325 -7.48 -6.82 -14.06
C ARG A 325 -9.00 -6.87 -14.25
N LEU A 326 -9.74 -7.04 -13.17
CA LEU A 326 -11.19 -6.96 -13.17
C LEU A 326 -11.59 -5.47 -13.26
N GLU A 327 -12.24 -5.12 -14.36
CA GLU A 327 -12.79 -3.78 -14.59
C GLU A 327 -14.28 -3.75 -14.29
N LYS A 328 -14.89 -2.55 -14.37
CA LYS A 328 -16.33 -2.42 -14.20
C LYS A 328 -17.05 -3.29 -15.23
N ASP A 329 -18.01 -4.04 -14.76
CA ASP A 329 -18.91 -4.83 -15.60
C ASP A 329 -20.04 -3.95 -16.11
N LEU A 330 -20.17 -3.83 -17.42
CA LEU A 330 -21.16 -2.97 -18.05
C LEU A 330 -22.57 -3.58 -18.03
N GLU A 331 -22.69 -4.90 -17.91
CA GLU A 331 -23.98 -5.61 -17.88
C GLU A 331 -24.59 -5.57 -16.47
N THR A 332 -23.78 -5.89 -15.46
CA THR A 332 -24.23 -5.93 -14.07
C THR A 332 -24.08 -4.59 -13.34
N GLY A 333 -23.34 -3.65 -13.91
CA GLY A 333 -23.01 -2.36 -13.30
C GLY A 333 -21.99 -2.44 -12.15
N LYS A 334 -21.54 -3.65 -11.76
CA LYS A 334 -20.59 -3.86 -10.67
C LYS A 334 -19.24 -3.23 -10.96
N SER A 335 -18.70 -2.53 -9.99
CA SER A 335 -17.34 -1.99 -10.05
C SER A 335 -16.30 -3.12 -10.09
N GLY A 336 -15.11 -2.83 -10.62
CA GLY A 336 -14.02 -3.79 -10.60
C GLY A 336 -13.65 -4.25 -9.17
N ARG A 337 -13.82 -3.37 -8.16
CA ARG A 337 -13.58 -3.70 -6.75
C ARG A 337 -14.61 -4.69 -6.20
N GLU A 338 -15.90 -4.50 -6.44
CA GLU A 338 -16.95 -5.44 -6.05
C GLU A 338 -16.71 -6.82 -6.67
N ARG A 339 -16.33 -6.86 -7.96
CA ARG A 339 -15.98 -8.12 -8.63
C ARG A 339 -14.76 -8.79 -8.01
N VAL A 340 -13.73 -8.04 -7.61
CA VAL A 340 -12.57 -8.57 -6.88
C VAL A 340 -13.01 -9.20 -5.57
N VAL A 341 -13.86 -8.54 -4.78
CA VAL A 341 -14.37 -9.06 -3.50
C VAL A 341 -15.17 -10.34 -3.70
N GLU A 342 -16.05 -10.39 -4.69
CA GLU A 342 -16.80 -11.61 -5.03
C GLU A 342 -15.87 -12.78 -5.37
N LYS A 343 -14.79 -12.52 -6.13
CA LYS A 343 -13.81 -13.56 -6.46
C LYS A 343 -12.95 -13.97 -5.25
N MET A 344 -12.63 -13.03 -4.35
CA MET A 344 -11.97 -13.35 -3.08
C MET A 344 -12.86 -14.26 -2.22
N GLN A 345 -14.15 -13.95 -2.11
CA GLN A 345 -15.10 -14.75 -1.33
C GLN A 345 -15.43 -16.12 -1.97
N ALA A 346 -15.28 -16.24 -3.29
CA ALA A 346 -15.46 -17.50 -4.01
C ALA A 346 -14.20 -18.40 -4.00
N ALA A 347 -13.07 -17.91 -3.50
CA ALA A 347 -11.84 -18.69 -3.39
C ALA A 347 -11.96 -19.74 -2.27
N ASP A 348 -11.32 -20.90 -2.45
CA ASP A 348 -11.13 -21.84 -1.35
C ASP A 348 -9.97 -21.41 -0.46
N VAL A 349 -8.88 -20.91 -1.06
CA VAL A 349 -7.72 -20.34 -0.33
C VAL A 349 -7.21 -19.11 -1.04
N LEU A 350 -6.95 -18.05 -0.28
CA LEU A 350 -6.35 -16.80 -0.75
C LEU A 350 -4.83 -16.87 -0.61
N ILE A 351 -4.12 -16.70 -1.72
CA ILE A 351 -2.65 -16.69 -1.74
C ILE A 351 -2.13 -15.29 -1.46
N LEU A 352 -1.35 -15.15 -0.41
CA LEU A 352 -0.61 -13.93 -0.07
C LEU A 352 0.87 -14.11 -0.39
N LEU A 353 1.33 -13.59 -1.53
CA LEU A 353 2.74 -13.55 -1.88
C LEU A 353 3.39 -12.27 -1.34
N HIS A 354 4.41 -12.42 -0.50
CA HIS A 354 5.11 -11.28 0.09
C HIS A 354 6.23 -10.78 -0.83
N GLY A 355 7.07 -11.67 -1.34
CA GLY A 355 8.23 -11.36 -2.19
C GLY A 355 9.51 -12.01 -1.68
N ARG A 356 10.65 -11.65 -2.32
CA ARG A 356 11.98 -12.16 -2.00
C ARG A 356 12.97 -11.07 -1.61
N ASP A 357 12.58 -9.82 -1.71
CA ASP A 357 13.45 -8.68 -1.46
C ASP A 357 13.73 -8.48 0.03
N GLU A 358 14.90 -7.93 0.34
CA GLU A 358 15.31 -7.67 1.72
C GLU A 358 14.41 -6.66 2.43
N TRP A 359 13.78 -5.77 1.69
CA TRP A 359 12.82 -4.81 2.25
C TRP A 359 11.47 -5.43 2.63
N CYS A 360 11.25 -6.71 2.32
CA CYS A 360 10.06 -7.45 2.79
C CYS A 360 9.91 -7.41 4.32
N ALA A 361 11.01 -7.34 5.07
CA ALA A 361 10.97 -7.17 6.51
C ALA A 361 10.32 -5.83 6.97
N GLU A 362 10.18 -4.87 6.08
CA GLU A 362 9.74 -3.51 6.38
C GLU A 362 8.30 -3.22 5.90
N TYR A 363 7.63 -4.14 5.21
CA TYR A 363 6.25 -3.92 4.77
C TYR A 363 5.36 -5.16 4.92
N ILE A 364 4.06 -4.93 4.96
CA ILE A 364 3.01 -5.94 4.90
C ILE A 364 2.17 -5.65 3.65
N PRO A 365 1.94 -6.63 2.75
CA PRO A 365 1.11 -6.42 1.57
C PRO A 365 -0.28 -5.92 1.93
N SER A 366 -0.77 -4.88 1.29
CA SER A 366 -2.10 -4.30 1.57
C SER A 366 -3.23 -5.30 1.40
N LYS A 367 -3.07 -6.29 0.52
CA LYS A 367 -4.03 -7.38 0.33
C LYS A 367 -4.24 -8.23 1.57
N PHE A 368 -3.24 -8.33 2.46
CA PHE A 368 -3.41 -9.02 3.74
C PHE A 368 -4.60 -8.44 4.52
N TYR A 369 -4.67 -7.12 4.65
CA TYR A 369 -5.76 -6.47 5.38
C TYR A 369 -7.13 -6.66 4.72
N GLU A 370 -7.19 -6.67 3.39
CA GLU A 370 -8.43 -6.94 2.64
C GLU A 370 -8.86 -8.42 2.78
N TYR A 371 -7.92 -9.35 2.75
CA TYR A 371 -8.19 -10.79 2.92
C TYR A 371 -8.80 -11.10 4.29
N LEU A 372 -8.38 -10.41 5.34
CA LEU A 372 -8.91 -10.60 6.68
C LEU A 372 -10.43 -10.36 6.79
N TRP A 373 -11.00 -9.54 5.89
CA TRP A 373 -12.44 -9.28 5.84
C TRP A 373 -13.23 -10.37 5.13
N THR A 374 -12.59 -11.23 4.35
CA THR A 374 -13.30 -12.21 3.52
C THR A 374 -13.74 -13.46 4.28
N GLY A 375 -13.14 -13.75 5.44
CA GLY A 375 -13.34 -14.99 6.16
C GLY A 375 -12.83 -16.22 5.44
N ARG A 376 -11.97 -16.06 4.42
CA ARG A 376 -11.40 -17.19 3.65
C ARG A 376 -10.05 -17.60 4.21
N PRO A 377 -9.70 -18.90 4.13
CA PRO A 377 -8.36 -19.38 4.44
C PRO A 377 -7.31 -18.59 3.67
N ILE A 378 -6.22 -18.20 4.36
CA ILE A 378 -5.10 -17.51 3.75
C ILE A 378 -3.90 -18.45 3.73
N TRP A 379 -3.21 -18.54 2.61
CA TRP A 379 -1.89 -19.13 2.52
C TRP A 379 -0.85 -18.03 2.30
N GLY A 380 -0.13 -17.69 3.38
CA GLY A 380 0.96 -16.73 3.35
C GLY A 380 2.28 -17.38 2.94
N ILE A 381 2.91 -16.87 1.87
CA ILE A 381 4.29 -17.19 1.51
C ILE A 381 5.10 -15.94 1.80
N THR A 382 5.76 -15.94 2.95
CA THR A 382 6.39 -14.76 3.55
C THR A 382 7.92 -14.81 3.43
N HIS A 383 8.56 -13.66 3.56
CA HIS A 383 10.02 -13.55 3.54
C HIS A 383 10.50 -12.59 4.61
N ARG A 384 11.23 -13.11 5.61
CA ARG A 384 11.92 -12.34 6.66
C ARG A 384 11.07 -11.29 7.38
N ASN A 385 9.77 -11.55 7.56
CA ASN A 385 8.87 -10.65 8.25
C ASN A 385 8.18 -11.35 9.43
N PRO A 386 8.81 -11.36 10.62
CA PRO A 386 8.25 -12.02 11.79
C PRO A 386 6.92 -11.43 12.25
N GLN A 387 6.67 -10.14 12.01
CA GLN A 387 5.39 -9.50 12.34
C GLN A 387 4.26 -10.09 11.49
N LEU A 388 4.44 -10.17 10.16
CA LEU A 388 3.45 -10.78 9.26
C LEU A 388 3.25 -12.27 9.58
N ASP A 389 4.34 -13.00 9.85
CA ASP A 389 4.28 -14.41 10.27
C ASP A 389 3.45 -14.59 11.55
N GLY A 390 3.67 -13.75 12.56
CA GLY A 390 2.90 -13.73 13.81
C GLY A 390 1.41 -13.48 13.53
N MET A 391 1.10 -12.45 12.75
CA MET A 391 -0.28 -12.09 12.40
C MET A 391 -1.00 -13.20 11.62
N LEU A 392 -0.31 -13.93 10.74
CA LEU A 392 -0.87 -15.07 10.03
C LEU A 392 -1.12 -16.26 10.97
N ARG A 393 -0.17 -16.60 11.86
CA ARG A 393 -0.34 -17.68 12.85
C ARG A 393 -1.49 -17.41 13.82
N GLU A 394 -1.64 -16.18 14.30
CA GLU A 394 -2.76 -15.79 15.17
C GLU A 394 -4.13 -16.03 14.54
N ARG A 395 -4.20 -16.09 13.22
CA ARG A 395 -5.41 -16.28 12.43
C ARG A 395 -5.57 -17.68 11.84
N ASP A 396 -4.75 -18.62 12.30
CA ASP A 396 -4.72 -20.03 11.85
C ASP A 396 -4.52 -20.16 10.31
N ALA A 397 -3.78 -19.21 9.71
CA ALA A 397 -3.46 -19.24 8.28
C ALA A 397 -2.42 -20.32 7.95
N TYR A 398 -2.44 -20.86 6.74
CA TYR A 398 -1.33 -21.64 6.20
C TYR A 398 -0.13 -20.72 5.99
N LEU A 399 1.06 -21.14 6.42
CA LEU A 399 2.26 -20.31 6.38
C LEU A 399 3.44 -21.10 5.81
N SER A 400 4.14 -20.48 4.86
CA SER A 400 5.38 -20.98 4.29
C SER A 400 6.39 -19.83 4.20
N GLN A 401 7.69 -20.18 4.20
CA GLN A 401 8.73 -19.20 3.97
C GLN A 401 9.15 -19.22 2.49
N GLU A 402 9.28 -18.05 1.89
CA GLU A 402 9.79 -17.93 0.52
C GLU A 402 11.24 -18.46 0.46
N GLY A 403 11.51 -19.31 -0.53
CA GLY A 403 12.78 -20.03 -0.66
C GLY A 403 12.85 -21.39 0.04
N ASP A 404 11.89 -21.73 0.92
CA ASP A 404 11.75 -23.08 1.47
C ASP A 404 10.82 -23.93 0.60
N SER A 405 11.37 -24.52 -0.46
CA SER A 405 10.61 -25.34 -1.41
C SER A 405 9.90 -26.51 -0.74
N LYS A 406 10.50 -27.10 0.31
CA LYS A 406 9.90 -28.21 1.05
C LYS A 406 8.70 -27.71 1.86
N GLY A 407 8.86 -26.66 2.66
CA GLY A 407 7.78 -26.09 3.46
C GLY A 407 6.61 -25.59 2.62
N ILE A 408 6.88 -25.09 1.40
CA ILE A 408 5.84 -24.68 0.45
C ILE A 408 5.08 -25.90 -0.08
N SER A 409 5.80 -26.99 -0.42
CA SER A 409 5.19 -28.26 -0.87
C SER A 409 4.37 -28.93 0.25
N ASP A 410 4.90 -28.95 1.47
CA ASP A 410 4.22 -29.52 2.64
C ASP A 410 2.93 -28.73 2.96
N ALA A 411 2.96 -27.41 2.88
CA ALA A 411 1.78 -26.57 3.08
C ALA A 411 0.74 -26.77 1.97
N LEU A 412 1.16 -26.86 0.72
CA LEU A 412 0.26 -27.15 -0.40
C LEU A 412 -0.39 -28.54 -0.27
N GLU A 413 0.38 -29.54 0.12
CA GLU A 413 -0.15 -30.88 0.38
C GLU A 413 -1.18 -30.84 1.52
N LYS A 414 -0.87 -30.15 2.62
CA LYS A 414 -1.82 -29.97 3.71
C LYS A 414 -3.12 -29.31 3.24
N ILE A 415 -3.03 -28.21 2.46
CA ILE A 415 -4.20 -27.54 1.88
C ILE A 415 -5.02 -28.50 1.04
N TRP A 416 -4.35 -29.31 0.20
CA TRP A 416 -5.01 -30.31 -0.63
C TRP A 416 -5.78 -31.35 0.18
N LEU A 417 -5.17 -31.91 1.22
CA LEU A 417 -5.78 -32.88 2.09
C LEU A 417 -6.93 -32.31 2.91
N ASP A 418 -6.73 -31.13 3.50
CA ASP A 418 -7.75 -30.42 4.26
C ASP A 418 -8.97 -30.08 3.37
N TRP A 419 -8.75 -29.68 2.11
CA TRP A 419 -9.83 -29.41 1.17
C TRP A 419 -10.61 -30.69 0.80
N ARG A 420 -9.92 -31.80 0.53
CA ARG A 420 -10.56 -33.09 0.26
C ARG A 420 -11.42 -33.56 1.42
N GLU A 421 -10.99 -33.38 2.63
CA GLU A 421 -11.72 -33.70 3.85
C GLU A 421 -12.77 -32.65 4.26
N ARG A 422 -12.88 -31.55 3.50
CA ARG A 422 -13.73 -30.39 3.82
C ARG A 422 -13.42 -29.80 5.20
N LYS A 423 -12.12 -29.71 5.53
CA LYS A 423 -11.56 -29.22 6.79
C LYS A 423 -10.52 -28.12 6.58
N LEU A 424 -10.69 -27.30 5.51
CA LEU A 424 -9.81 -26.14 5.35
C LEU A 424 -9.81 -25.32 6.63
N ALA A 425 -8.66 -24.75 6.97
CA ALA A 425 -8.53 -23.92 8.16
C ALA A 425 -9.62 -22.84 8.19
N GLU A 426 -10.38 -22.79 9.28
CA GLU A 426 -11.32 -21.71 9.51
C GLU A 426 -10.55 -20.53 10.11
N PRO A 427 -10.35 -19.44 9.35
CA PRO A 427 -9.57 -18.34 9.86
C PRO A 427 -10.29 -17.65 11.02
N LYS A 428 -9.57 -17.38 12.10
CA LYS A 428 -10.11 -16.53 13.16
C LYS A 428 -10.45 -15.17 12.60
N TRP A 429 -11.69 -14.74 12.80
CA TRP A 429 -12.16 -13.42 12.37
C TRP A 429 -11.53 -12.32 13.23
N LEU A 430 -10.36 -11.86 12.81
CA LEU A 430 -9.60 -10.78 13.44
C LEU A 430 -9.20 -9.73 12.40
N PRO A 431 -10.19 -9.02 11.79
CA PRO A 431 -9.88 -7.98 10.83
C PRO A 431 -9.17 -6.81 11.52
N ILE A 432 -8.40 -6.06 10.75
CA ILE A 432 -7.72 -4.84 11.19
C ILE A 432 -8.37 -3.68 10.45
N GLY A 433 -9.23 -2.95 11.16
CA GLY A 433 -9.98 -1.83 10.61
C GLY A 433 -9.18 -0.54 10.57
N VAL A 434 -9.58 0.39 9.72
CA VAL A 434 -9.01 1.74 9.64
C VAL A 434 -9.35 2.56 10.88
N ASP A 435 -10.49 2.31 11.50
CA ASP A 435 -10.90 2.89 12.78
C ASP A 435 -9.85 2.69 13.86
N GLN A 436 -9.28 1.48 13.97
CA GLN A 436 -8.22 1.15 14.94
C GLN A 436 -6.96 1.98 14.68
N ALA A 437 -6.59 2.16 13.39
CA ALA A 437 -5.47 3.01 13.01
C ALA A 437 -5.71 4.47 13.43
N VAL A 438 -6.89 5.01 13.13
CA VAL A 438 -7.24 6.41 13.49
C VAL A 438 -7.30 6.59 15.01
N HIS A 439 -7.90 5.65 15.75
CA HIS A 439 -7.92 5.71 17.21
C HIS A 439 -6.51 5.73 17.81
N LYS A 440 -5.61 4.88 17.31
CA LYS A 440 -4.21 4.86 17.75
C LYS A 440 -3.51 6.17 17.42
N ILE A 441 -3.65 6.66 16.18
CA ILE A 441 -3.11 7.94 15.74
C ILE A 441 -3.52 9.08 16.68
N LEU A 442 -4.83 9.22 16.93
CA LEU A 442 -5.36 10.30 17.77
C LEU A 442 -4.96 10.17 19.26
N ALA A 443 -4.72 8.95 19.72
CA ALA A 443 -4.25 8.69 21.10
C ALA A 443 -2.79 9.10 21.31
N GLU A 444 -1.96 8.98 20.27
CA GLU A 444 -0.51 9.25 20.31
C GLU A 444 -0.14 10.70 19.99
N ILE A 445 -1.08 11.53 19.51
CA ILE A 445 -0.77 12.94 19.20
C ILE A 445 -0.60 13.71 20.49
N GLU A 446 0.59 14.26 20.66
CA GLU A 446 0.89 15.27 21.69
C GLU A 446 0.59 16.66 21.15
N TRP A 447 -0.49 17.28 21.63
CA TRP A 447 -0.86 18.65 21.23
C TRP A 447 0.00 19.67 21.97
N LYS A 448 0.59 20.62 21.23
CA LYS A 448 1.34 21.72 21.83
C LYS A 448 0.35 22.73 22.43
N PRO A 449 0.59 23.24 23.66
CA PRO A 449 -0.34 24.16 24.32
C PRO A 449 -0.57 25.49 23.58
N GLU A 450 0.35 25.90 22.72
CA GLU A 450 0.28 27.16 21.96
C GLU A 450 -0.66 27.08 20.75
N ASP A 451 -1.09 25.88 20.36
CA ASP A 451 -1.93 25.65 19.18
C ASP A 451 -3.45 25.71 19.48
N ILE A 452 -3.83 26.08 20.73
CA ILE A 452 -5.22 26.00 21.24
C ILE A 452 -5.87 27.40 21.39
N ASN A 453 -5.42 28.42 20.65
CA ASN A 453 -6.05 29.75 20.68
C ASN A 453 -6.68 30.13 19.35
#